data_47ee6e3f01a8b5810fd483cc8421a0c6
#
_entry.id   47ee6e3f01a8b5810fd483cc8421a0c6
#
_cell.length_a   1.000
_cell.length_b   1.000
_cell.length_c   1.000
_cell.angle_alpha   90.00
_cell.angle_beta   90.00
_cell.angle_gamma   90.00
#
_symmetry.space_group_name_H-M   'P 1'
#
loop_
_entity.id
_entity.type
_entity.pdbx_description
1 polymer ?
#
loop_
_entity_poly.entity_id
_entity_poly.type
_entity_poly.pdbx_seq_one_letter_code
_entity_poly.pdbx_strand_id
1 'polypeptide(L)'
;MSVESEFYKSFLNRVKSKSDKMFMDRQEVVNLYKRPKKDKGDDMPHITSFEAGQVQQADLLFLPDDKGFKYALVVVDCNSGITDAEPIKDKTAAATLAAIRKIYARKILERPTIRIEVDPGNEFKGPFKTFFDQSHVYVRYAVPGRHRQQGKVENRNKTLAHAIGLYQTSIELVSSKDCKQWVGVLPDIIKTYNEIVQERLDKAPDTPPNPEPVGLHNQELLQIGTLVRYQLDNPQHTDNTKLHGKFRVSDIRWAPDPKKIINVILRPESPPLYHLEGMDKNVFTQNQLQTVRADEQEPPAAR
;
A
#
# COMPACT_ATOMS: atom_id res chain seq x y z
N MET A 1 29.79 -0.78 -15.85
CA MET A 1 28.70 0.09 -16.38
C MET A 1 28.00 -0.71 -17.48
N SER A 2 26.67 -0.63 -17.61
CA SER A 2 25.99 -1.33 -18.71
C SER A 2 26.19 -0.60 -20.04
N VAL A 3 26.17 -1.35 -21.16
CA VAL A 3 26.24 -0.79 -22.53
C VAL A 3 25.23 0.35 -22.74
N GLU A 4 24.03 0.20 -22.19
CA GLU A 4 22.99 1.26 -22.22
C GLU A 4 23.45 2.56 -21.54
N SER A 5 24.14 2.48 -20.39
CA SER A 5 24.64 3.65 -19.67
C SER A 5 25.72 4.40 -20.47
N GLU A 6 26.57 3.68 -21.17
CA GLU A 6 27.61 4.28 -22.04
C GLU A 6 27.00 4.90 -23.30
N PHE A 7 26.01 4.23 -23.89
CA PHE A 7 25.29 4.75 -25.04
C PHE A 7 24.61 6.09 -24.71
N TYR A 8 23.85 6.17 -23.62
CA TYR A 8 23.18 7.42 -23.25
C TYR A 8 24.14 8.55 -22.94
N LYS A 9 25.24 8.26 -22.26
CA LYS A 9 26.30 9.25 -22.02
C LYS A 9 26.91 9.78 -23.32
N SER A 10 27.23 8.89 -24.23
CA SER A 10 27.80 9.24 -25.53
C SER A 10 26.83 10.05 -26.39
N PHE A 11 25.53 9.66 -26.39
CA PHE A 11 24.48 10.36 -27.10
C PHE A 11 24.27 11.79 -26.55
N LEU A 12 24.14 11.95 -25.24
CA LEU A 12 23.98 13.27 -24.61
C LEU A 12 25.19 14.17 -24.87
N ASN A 13 26.40 13.62 -24.90
CA ASN A 13 27.59 14.36 -25.31
C ASN A 13 27.49 14.95 -26.71
N ARG A 14 27.04 14.11 -27.63
CA ARG A 14 26.94 14.50 -29.05
C ARG A 14 25.87 15.57 -29.24
N VAL A 15 24.77 15.52 -28.50
CA VAL A 15 23.72 16.54 -28.51
C VAL A 15 24.21 17.85 -27.91
N LYS A 16 24.88 17.79 -26.75
CA LYS A 16 25.45 18.97 -26.08
C LYS A 16 26.44 19.72 -26.95
N SER A 17 27.29 19.01 -27.69
CA SER A 17 28.27 19.63 -28.59
C SER A 17 27.66 20.38 -29.79
N LYS A 18 26.38 20.15 -30.07
CA LYS A 18 25.64 20.75 -31.20
C LYS A 18 24.66 21.85 -30.80
N SER A 19 24.59 22.21 -29.53
CA SER A 19 23.60 23.14 -29.02
C SER A 19 24.24 24.10 -28.02
N ASP A 20 23.98 25.38 -28.19
CA ASP A 20 24.34 26.45 -27.24
C ASP A 20 23.46 26.51 -26.01
N LYS A 21 22.49 25.58 -25.90
CA LYS A 21 21.59 25.49 -24.75
C LYS A 21 22.30 24.85 -23.57
N MET A 22 22.03 25.38 -22.38
CA MET A 22 22.48 24.84 -21.12
C MET A 22 21.79 23.50 -20.87
N PHE A 23 22.56 22.42 -20.77
CA PHE A 23 22.07 21.09 -20.42
C PHE A 23 22.47 20.80 -18.98
N MET A 24 21.59 20.10 -18.25
CA MET A 24 21.95 19.49 -16.97
C MET A 24 23.12 18.52 -17.13
N ASP A 25 23.81 18.26 -16.02
CA ASP A 25 24.85 17.22 -15.98
C ASP A 25 24.28 15.89 -16.47
N ARG A 26 25.08 15.18 -17.26
CA ARG A 26 24.66 13.94 -17.92
C ARG A 26 24.24 12.88 -16.93
N GLN A 27 24.95 12.80 -15.81
CA GLN A 27 24.65 11.79 -14.80
C GLN A 27 23.33 12.09 -14.10
N GLU A 28 23.01 13.35 -13.90
CA GLU A 28 21.72 13.79 -13.32
C GLU A 28 20.56 13.40 -14.22
N VAL A 29 20.63 13.68 -15.52
CA VAL A 29 19.62 13.25 -16.48
C VAL A 29 19.45 11.74 -16.49
N VAL A 30 20.55 10.99 -16.53
CA VAL A 30 20.50 9.53 -16.48
C VAL A 30 19.88 9.01 -15.19
N ASN A 31 20.14 9.70 -14.05
CA ASN A 31 19.55 9.34 -12.76
C ASN A 31 18.03 9.50 -12.74
N LEU A 32 17.47 10.51 -13.40
CA LEU A 32 16.01 10.70 -13.49
C LEU A 32 15.29 9.54 -14.19
N TYR A 33 15.97 8.85 -15.12
CA TYR A 33 15.42 7.71 -15.86
C TYR A 33 15.70 6.34 -15.24
N LYS A 34 16.57 6.26 -14.22
CA LYS A 34 16.82 4.99 -13.54
C LYS A 34 15.53 4.37 -13.03
N ARG A 35 15.33 3.11 -13.30
CA ARG A 35 14.20 2.38 -12.71
C ARG A 35 14.41 2.30 -11.21
N PRO A 36 13.40 2.69 -10.41
CA PRO A 36 13.44 2.48 -8.98
C PRO A 36 13.68 1.01 -8.65
N LYS A 37 14.45 0.74 -7.60
CA LYS A 37 14.59 -0.62 -7.10
C LYS A 37 13.20 -1.09 -6.68
N LYS A 38 12.77 -2.23 -7.23
CA LYS A 38 11.57 -2.88 -6.71
C LYS A 38 11.99 -3.57 -5.42
N ASP A 39 11.27 -3.25 -4.37
CA ASP A 39 11.32 -4.07 -3.17
C ASP A 39 10.82 -5.47 -3.55
N LYS A 40 11.69 -6.44 -3.61
CA LYS A 40 11.36 -7.82 -3.96
C LYS A 40 11.76 -8.77 -2.83
N GLY A 41 10.88 -9.73 -2.58
CA GLY A 41 11.20 -10.89 -1.76
C GLY A 41 11.54 -10.56 -0.30
N ASP A 42 12.53 -11.23 0.21
CA ASP A 42 12.91 -11.29 1.61
C ASP A 42 13.47 -9.97 2.18
N ASP A 43 13.87 -9.03 1.33
CA ASP A 43 14.35 -7.70 1.74
C ASP A 43 13.23 -6.72 2.14
N MET A 44 11.96 -7.16 2.04
CA MET A 44 10.81 -6.35 2.42
C MET A 44 10.39 -6.69 3.84
N PRO A 45 10.27 -5.70 4.72
CA PRO A 45 9.62 -5.95 6.00
C PRO A 45 8.17 -6.31 5.74
N HIS A 46 7.83 -7.54 6.05
CA HIS A 46 6.46 -8.02 6.07
C HIS A 46 5.86 -7.74 7.45
N ILE A 47 4.56 -7.45 7.47
CA ILE A 47 3.81 -7.48 8.73
C ILE A 47 3.77 -8.95 9.15
N THR A 48 4.64 -9.31 10.07
CA THR A 48 4.65 -10.63 10.68
C THR A 48 3.80 -10.58 11.93
N SER A 49 2.78 -11.39 11.98
CA SER A 49 2.11 -11.76 13.22
C SER A 49 2.61 -13.15 13.58
N PHE A 50 3.13 -13.31 14.78
CA PHE A 50 3.68 -14.59 15.24
C PHE A 50 2.58 -15.61 15.53
N GLU A 51 1.39 -15.13 15.90
CA GLU A 51 0.26 -15.96 16.26
C GLU A 51 -1.03 -15.42 15.64
N ALA A 52 -1.96 -16.33 15.37
CA ALA A 52 -3.31 -15.95 14.99
C ALA A 52 -3.97 -15.12 16.09
N GLY A 53 -4.77 -14.12 15.70
CA GLY A 53 -5.45 -13.25 16.64
C GLY A 53 -4.59 -12.12 17.22
N GLN A 54 -3.31 -11.98 16.87
CA GLN A 54 -2.50 -10.85 17.36
C GLN A 54 -2.72 -9.57 16.57
N VAL A 55 -2.74 -9.65 15.25
CA VAL A 55 -2.83 -8.50 14.35
C VAL A 55 -3.88 -8.74 13.31
N GLN A 56 -4.78 -7.79 13.15
CA GLN A 56 -5.80 -7.80 12.09
C GLN A 56 -5.71 -6.57 11.22
N GLN A 57 -6.15 -6.70 9.98
CA GLN A 57 -6.37 -5.60 9.06
C GLN A 57 -7.86 -5.47 8.77
N ALA A 58 -8.37 -4.24 8.73
CA ALA A 58 -9.76 -3.98 8.35
C ALA A 58 -9.84 -2.86 7.31
N ASP A 59 -10.78 -3.03 6.37
CA ASP A 59 -11.03 -2.07 5.30
C ASP A 59 -12.46 -2.17 4.80
N LEU A 60 -12.94 -1.13 4.12
CA LEU A 60 -14.25 -1.10 3.50
C LEU A 60 -14.18 -1.53 2.03
N LEU A 61 -14.84 -2.61 1.71
CA LEU A 61 -15.08 -3.04 0.33
C LEU A 61 -16.32 -2.31 -0.21
N PHE A 62 -16.15 -1.58 -1.32
CA PHE A 62 -17.22 -0.87 -2.02
C PHE A 62 -17.90 -1.82 -3.01
N LEU A 63 -19.22 -1.92 -2.94
CA LEU A 63 -20.02 -2.85 -3.72
C LEU A 63 -21.26 -2.15 -4.31
N PRO A 64 -21.90 -2.75 -5.34
CA PRO A 64 -23.17 -2.24 -5.86
C PRO A 64 -24.24 -2.16 -4.77
N ASP A 65 -25.19 -1.23 -4.94
CA ASP A 65 -26.31 -1.10 -3.98
C ASP A 65 -27.19 -2.35 -4.01
N ASP A 66 -27.18 -3.11 -2.92
CA ASP A 66 -28.08 -4.25 -2.67
C ASP A 66 -28.97 -3.91 -1.46
N LYS A 67 -30.19 -3.49 -1.70
CA LYS A 67 -31.18 -3.14 -0.65
C LYS A 67 -30.67 -2.06 0.33
N GLY A 68 -29.92 -1.10 -0.19
CA GLY A 68 -29.33 0.00 0.58
C GLY A 68 -27.95 -0.32 1.18
N PHE A 69 -27.47 -1.55 1.10
CA PHE A 69 -26.10 -1.89 1.46
C PHE A 69 -25.15 -1.59 0.30
N LYS A 70 -24.14 -0.79 0.58
CA LYS A 70 -23.15 -0.31 -0.43
C LYS A 70 -21.73 -0.67 -0.08
N TYR A 71 -21.49 -1.15 1.14
CA TYR A 71 -20.16 -1.47 1.65
C TYR A 71 -20.21 -2.76 2.44
N ALA A 72 -19.07 -3.44 2.52
CA ALA A 72 -18.82 -4.48 3.50
C ALA A 72 -17.58 -4.10 4.31
N LEU A 73 -17.68 -4.10 5.64
CA LEU A 73 -16.50 -4.06 6.49
C LEU A 73 -15.85 -5.44 6.44
N VAL A 74 -14.65 -5.53 5.90
CA VAL A 74 -13.85 -6.75 5.80
C VAL A 74 -12.76 -6.73 6.83
N VAL A 75 -12.62 -7.82 7.59
CA VAL A 75 -11.55 -8.01 8.59
C VAL A 75 -10.78 -9.29 8.28
N VAL A 76 -9.46 -9.20 8.30
CA VAL A 76 -8.55 -10.32 8.01
C VAL A 76 -7.56 -10.47 9.15
N ASP A 77 -7.43 -11.65 9.69
CA ASP A 77 -6.31 -11.99 10.58
C ASP A 77 -5.01 -12.09 9.79
N CYS A 78 -3.99 -11.37 10.25
CA CYS A 78 -2.75 -11.23 9.49
C CYS A 78 -1.89 -12.51 9.47
N ASN A 79 -2.04 -13.39 10.44
CA ASN A 79 -1.31 -14.66 10.47
C ASN A 79 -2.06 -15.75 9.73
N SER A 80 -3.24 -16.13 10.20
CA SER A 80 -4.02 -17.23 9.64
C SER A 80 -4.62 -16.92 8.27
N GLY A 81 -4.90 -15.65 7.97
CA GLY A 81 -5.66 -15.25 6.79
C GLY A 81 -7.17 -15.51 6.91
N ILE A 82 -7.65 -16.01 8.04
CA ILE A 82 -9.08 -16.12 8.32
C ILE A 82 -9.73 -14.75 8.19
N THR A 83 -10.91 -14.73 7.60
CA THR A 83 -11.60 -13.50 7.20
C THR A 83 -13.03 -13.51 7.68
N ASP A 84 -13.55 -12.38 8.06
CA ASP A 84 -14.98 -12.16 8.21
C ASP A 84 -15.38 -10.79 7.65
N ALA A 85 -16.64 -10.65 7.26
CA ALA A 85 -17.15 -9.41 6.71
C ALA A 85 -18.61 -9.17 7.11
N GLU A 86 -18.96 -7.88 7.26
CA GLU A 86 -20.31 -7.45 7.60
C GLU A 86 -20.81 -6.39 6.62
N PRO A 87 -21.96 -6.58 5.97
CA PRO A 87 -22.58 -5.54 5.14
C PRO A 87 -22.96 -4.30 5.94
N ILE A 88 -22.67 -3.13 5.40
CA ILE A 88 -23.08 -1.84 5.98
C ILE A 88 -23.67 -0.91 4.91
N LYS A 89 -24.58 -0.03 5.34
CA LYS A 89 -25.29 0.89 4.44
C LYS A 89 -24.52 2.18 4.17
N ASP A 90 -23.82 2.65 5.19
CA ASP A 90 -23.05 3.88 5.13
C ASP A 90 -21.67 3.69 5.77
N LYS A 91 -20.73 4.58 5.45
CA LYS A 91 -19.36 4.55 5.95
C LYS A 91 -19.15 5.50 7.12
N THR A 92 -20.02 5.45 8.11
CA THR A 92 -19.88 6.21 9.35
C THR A 92 -19.13 5.41 10.42
N ALA A 93 -18.52 6.11 11.37
CA ALA A 93 -17.83 5.45 12.49
C ALA A 93 -18.80 4.63 13.36
N ALA A 94 -20.09 5.02 13.43
CA ALA A 94 -21.12 4.26 14.11
C ALA A 94 -21.45 2.95 13.38
N ALA A 95 -21.57 3.00 12.05
CA ALA A 95 -21.86 1.82 11.23
C ALA A 95 -20.68 0.81 11.26
N THR A 96 -19.45 1.29 11.15
CA THR A 96 -18.27 0.42 11.26
C THR A 96 -18.10 -0.18 12.65
N LEU A 97 -18.41 0.58 13.72
CA LEU A 97 -18.45 0.04 15.08
C LEU A 97 -19.52 -1.05 15.25
N ALA A 98 -20.71 -0.83 14.73
CA ALA A 98 -21.77 -1.84 14.77
C ALA A 98 -21.37 -3.12 13.99
N ALA A 99 -20.77 -2.95 12.83
CA ALA A 99 -20.28 -4.05 12.00
C ALA A 99 -19.17 -4.86 12.68
N ILE A 100 -18.15 -4.20 13.25
CA ILE A 100 -17.04 -4.91 13.90
C ILE A 100 -17.52 -5.70 15.13
N ARG A 101 -18.49 -5.17 15.87
CA ARG A 101 -19.10 -5.90 17.00
C ARG A 101 -19.83 -7.17 16.55
N LYS A 102 -20.54 -7.13 15.43
CA LYS A 102 -21.18 -8.32 14.84
C LYS A 102 -20.16 -9.33 14.36
N ILE A 103 -19.07 -8.90 13.72
CA ILE A 103 -17.98 -9.76 13.29
C ILE A 103 -17.43 -10.56 14.49
N TYR A 104 -17.07 -9.89 15.57
CA TYR A 104 -16.53 -10.58 16.74
C TYR A 104 -17.59 -11.41 17.50
N ALA A 105 -18.88 -11.03 17.43
CA ALA A 105 -19.94 -11.82 18.03
C ALA A 105 -20.14 -13.19 17.35
N ARG A 106 -19.80 -13.33 16.05
CA ARG A 106 -19.85 -14.59 15.31
C ARG A 106 -18.73 -15.58 15.70
N LYS A 107 -17.69 -15.12 16.37
CA LYS A 107 -16.53 -15.93 16.80
C LYS A 107 -15.78 -16.65 15.66
N ILE A 108 -15.93 -16.20 14.42
CA ILE A 108 -15.08 -16.60 13.30
C ILE A 108 -13.70 -15.96 13.46
N LEU A 109 -13.69 -14.70 13.87
CA LEU A 109 -12.51 -13.95 14.30
C LEU A 109 -12.70 -13.53 15.76
N GLU A 110 -11.69 -13.70 16.55
CA GLU A 110 -11.60 -13.09 17.88
C GLU A 110 -11.04 -11.67 17.76
N ARG A 111 -11.26 -10.84 18.79
CA ARG A 111 -10.67 -9.51 18.83
C ARG A 111 -9.14 -9.64 18.86
N PRO A 112 -8.39 -8.82 18.09
CA PRO A 112 -6.94 -8.92 18.11
C PRO A 112 -6.38 -8.54 19.48
N THR A 113 -5.28 -9.18 19.87
CA THR A 113 -4.66 -8.95 21.17
C THR A 113 -3.65 -7.80 21.17
N ILE A 114 -3.07 -7.47 20.01
CA ILE A 114 -2.04 -6.43 19.88
C ILE A 114 -2.58 -5.21 19.17
N ARG A 115 -3.01 -5.37 17.89
CA ARG A 115 -3.45 -4.21 17.10
C ARG A 115 -4.40 -4.58 15.97
N ILE A 116 -5.17 -3.57 15.57
CA ILE A 116 -5.90 -3.55 14.31
C ILE A 116 -5.35 -2.45 13.40
N GLU A 117 -5.14 -2.75 12.13
CA GLU A 117 -4.61 -1.83 11.13
C GLU A 117 -5.72 -1.42 10.17
N VAL A 118 -5.91 -0.12 10.00
CA VAL A 118 -6.98 0.47 9.21
C VAL A 118 -6.47 1.66 8.41
N ASP A 119 -7.22 2.05 7.39
CA ASP A 119 -6.97 3.31 6.69
C ASP A 119 -7.28 4.53 7.60
N PRO A 120 -6.66 5.70 7.32
CA PRO A 120 -6.87 6.91 8.13
C PRO A 120 -8.25 7.56 7.91
N GLY A 121 -9.23 6.83 7.38
CA GLY A 121 -10.60 7.28 7.16
C GLY A 121 -11.33 7.66 8.44
N ASN A 122 -12.31 8.56 8.33
CA ASN A 122 -13.10 9.00 9.49
C ASN A 122 -13.99 7.89 10.05
N GLU A 123 -14.33 6.90 9.24
CA GLU A 123 -15.08 5.69 9.61
C GLU A 123 -14.38 4.83 10.67
N PHE A 124 -13.06 4.94 10.79
CA PHE A 124 -12.24 4.20 11.76
C PHE A 124 -11.80 5.06 12.95
N LYS A 125 -12.33 6.29 13.08
CA LYS A 125 -12.01 7.20 14.19
C LYS A 125 -13.11 7.22 15.24
N GLY A 126 -12.90 8.02 16.28
CA GLY A 126 -13.91 8.22 17.34
C GLY A 126 -14.39 6.92 17.97
N PRO A 127 -15.70 6.59 17.88
CA PRO A 127 -16.28 5.41 18.54
C PRO A 127 -15.61 4.08 18.18
N PHE A 128 -15.16 3.91 16.94
CA PHE A 128 -14.41 2.71 16.50
C PHE A 128 -13.08 2.61 17.26
N LYS A 129 -12.30 3.68 17.29
CA LYS A 129 -11.04 3.71 18.03
C LYS A 129 -11.25 3.47 19.52
N THR A 130 -12.22 4.16 20.14
CA THR A 130 -12.54 4.00 21.57
C THR A 130 -12.85 2.54 21.94
N PHE A 131 -13.57 1.82 21.06
CA PHE A 131 -13.87 0.40 21.29
C PHE A 131 -12.61 -0.48 21.42
N PHE A 132 -11.59 -0.22 20.64
CA PHE A 132 -10.32 -0.95 20.72
C PHE A 132 -9.45 -0.47 21.88
N ASP A 133 -9.39 0.84 22.10
CA ASP A 133 -8.64 1.42 23.23
C ASP A 133 -9.13 0.85 24.59
N GLN A 134 -10.44 0.66 24.77
CA GLN A 134 -11.03 0.04 25.97
C GLN A 134 -10.57 -1.40 26.21
N SER A 135 -10.04 -2.05 25.17
CA SER A 135 -9.54 -3.43 25.23
C SER A 135 -8.02 -3.49 25.15
N HIS A 136 -7.34 -2.35 25.29
CA HIS A 136 -5.89 -2.22 25.16
C HIS A 136 -5.35 -2.70 23.79
N VAL A 137 -6.18 -2.64 22.75
CA VAL A 137 -5.79 -2.96 21.38
C VAL A 137 -5.43 -1.68 20.65
N TYR A 138 -4.22 -1.63 20.11
CA TYR A 138 -3.76 -0.44 19.39
C TYR A 138 -4.41 -0.33 18.00
N VAL A 139 -5.02 0.82 17.68
CA VAL A 139 -5.49 1.11 16.33
C VAL A 139 -4.39 1.81 15.55
N ARG A 140 -3.81 1.09 14.58
CA ARG A 140 -2.78 1.62 13.69
C ARG A 140 -3.42 2.13 12.41
N TYR A 141 -3.23 3.41 12.15
CA TYR A 141 -3.64 4.00 10.87
C TYR A 141 -2.53 3.84 9.82
N ALA A 142 -2.90 3.38 8.63
CA ALA A 142 -2.00 3.35 7.49
C ALA A 142 -1.50 4.76 7.16
N VAL A 143 -0.28 4.86 6.69
CA VAL A 143 0.28 6.15 6.28
C VAL A 143 -0.19 6.44 4.85
N PRO A 144 -0.70 7.66 4.57
CA PRO A 144 -1.13 8.03 3.21
C PRO A 144 -0.04 7.77 2.17
N GLY A 145 -0.45 7.23 1.01
CA GLY A 145 0.48 6.88 -0.07
C GLY A 145 1.19 5.54 0.08
N ARG A 146 0.87 4.75 1.13
CA ARG A 146 1.47 3.42 1.36
C ARG A 146 0.46 2.29 1.32
N HIS A 147 -0.02 2.00 0.13
CA HIS A 147 -0.96 0.90 -0.13
C HIS A 147 -0.48 -0.48 0.38
N ARG A 148 0.83 -0.70 0.48
CA ARG A 148 1.37 -2.00 0.92
C ARG A 148 1.16 -2.30 2.41
N GLN A 149 0.87 -1.31 3.24
CA GLN A 149 0.68 -1.52 4.69
C GLN A 149 -0.61 -2.29 5.00
N GLN A 150 -1.56 -2.33 4.07
CA GLN A 150 -2.83 -3.07 4.17
C GLN A 150 -2.96 -4.17 3.12
N GLY A 151 -1.85 -4.66 2.62
CA GLY A 151 -1.82 -5.62 1.51
C GLY A 151 -2.64 -6.89 1.73
N LYS A 152 -2.83 -7.33 2.97
CA LYS A 152 -3.63 -8.54 3.26
C LYS A 152 -5.12 -8.27 3.07
N VAL A 153 -5.65 -7.20 3.66
CA VAL A 153 -7.08 -6.87 3.50
C VAL A 153 -7.38 -6.38 2.08
N GLU A 154 -6.48 -5.62 1.45
CA GLU A 154 -6.65 -5.21 0.05
C GLU A 154 -6.74 -6.42 -0.89
N ASN A 155 -5.87 -7.42 -0.71
CA ASN A 155 -5.92 -8.64 -1.49
C ASN A 155 -7.20 -9.44 -1.22
N ARG A 156 -7.67 -9.44 0.04
CA ARG A 156 -8.93 -10.05 0.40
C ARG A 156 -10.11 -9.37 -0.27
N ASN A 157 -10.16 -8.05 -0.25
CA ASN A 157 -11.19 -7.26 -0.92
C ASN A 157 -11.26 -7.59 -2.42
N LYS A 158 -10.12 -7.76 -3.11
CA LYS A 158 -10.08 -8.21 -4.50
C LYS A 158 -10.68 -9.61 -4.69
N THR A 159 -10.34 -10.54 -3.82
CA THR A 159 -10.86 -11.91 -3.87
C THR A 159 -12.37 -11.94 -3.66
N LEU A 160 -12.88 -11.23 -2.65
CA LEU A 160 -14.32 -11.17 -2.37
C LEU A 160 -15.09 -10.46 -3.48
N ALA A 161 -14.59 -9.33 -3.97
CA ALA A 161 -15.20 -8.61 -5.08
C ALA A 161 -15.29 -9.49 -6.35
N HIS A 162 -14.23 -10.24 -6.63
CA HIS A 162 -14.24 -11.17 -7.77
C HIS A 162 -15.27 -12.30 -7.59
N ALA A 163 -15.35 -12.91 -6.41
CA ALA A 163 -16.33 -13.96 -6.13
C ALA A 163 -17.78 -13.45 -6.23
N ILE A 164 -18.04 -12.24 -5.70
CA ILE A 164 -19.35 -11.57 -5.83
C ILE A 164 -19.66 -11.30 -7.31
N GLY A 165 -18.69 -10.79 -8.08
CA GLY A 165 -18.86 -10.55 -9.51
C GLY A 165 -19.17 -11.82 -10.30
N LEU A 166 -18.49 -12.92 -10.00
CA LEU A 166 -18.80 -14.24 -10.61
C LEU A 166 -20.24 -14.68 -10.30
N TYR A 167 -20.68 -14.53 -9.05
CA TYR A 167 -22.05 -14.84 -8.64
C TYR A 167 -23.06 -13.98 -9.39
N GLN A 168 -22.87 -12.66 -9.44
CA GLN A 168 -23.76 -11.72 -10.15
C GLN A 168 -23.83 -12.05 -11.63
N THR A 169 -22.69 -12.21 -12.30
CA THR A 169 -22.63 -12.57 -13.72
C THR A 169 -23.33 -13.91 -14.01
N SER A 170 -23.17 -14.89 -13.12
CA SER A 170 -23.85 -16.18 -13.29
C SER A 170 -25.38 -16.05 -13.29
N ILE A 171 -25.92 -15.19 -12.42
CA ILE A 171 -27.37 -14.90 -12.39
C ILE A 171 -27.81 -14.12 -13.63
N GLU A 172 -27.04 -13.13 -14.04
CA GLU A 172 -27.33 -12.31 -15.22
C GLU A 172 -27.39 -13.14 -16.49
N LEU A 173 -26.47 -14.07 -16.68
CA LEU A 173 -26.45 -14.97 -17.83
C LEU A 173 -27.68 -15.88 -17.91
N VAL A 174 -28.23 -16.31 -16.76
CA VAL A 174 -29.42 -17.17 -16.71
C VAL A 174 -30.72 -16.36 -16.78
N SER A 175 -30.77 -15.20 -16.09
CA SER A 175 -31.99 -14.41 -15.94
C SER A 175 -32.18 -13.35 -17.03
N SER A 176 -31.11 -13.01 -17.75
CA SER A 176 -31.05 -11.88 -18.68
C SER A 176 -31.42 -10.52 -18.03
N LYS A 177 -31.17 -10.41 -16.71
CA LYS A 177 -31.46 -9.20 -15.91
C LYS A 177 -30.24 -8.81 -15.10
N ASP A 178 -30.01 -7.51 -14.93
CA ASP A 178 -28.96 -6.96 -14.07
C ASP A 178 -29.10 -7.47 -12.63
N CYS A 179 -28.00 -7.94 -12.05
CA CYS A 179 -27.94 -8.51 -10.71
C CYS A 179 -26.97 -7.72 -9.83
N LYS A 180 -27.50 -7.07 -8.79
CA LYS A 180 -26.71 -6.34 -7.77
C LYS A 180 -26.70 -7.03 -6.42
N GLN A 181 -27.27 -8.24 -6.34
CA GLN A 181 -27.36 -8.98 -5.09
C GLN A 181 -25.99 -9.50 -4.66
N TRP A 182 -25.63 -9.24 -3.42
CA TRP A 182 -24.40 -9.75 -2.81
C TRP A 182 -24.53 -9.99 -1.29
N VAL A 183 -25.41 -9.26 -0.63
CA VAL A 183 -25.58 -9.34 0.85
C VAL A 183 -25.91 -10.74 1.30
N GLY A 184 -26.82 -11.41 0.59
CA GLY A 184 -27.27 -12.76 0.95
C GLY A 184 -26.23 -13.85 0.71
N VAL A 185 -25.33 -13.67 -0.26
CA VAL A 185 -24.31 -14.67 -0.63
C VAL A 185 -22.98 -14.44 0.08
N LEU A 186 -22.75 -13.25 0.65
CA LEU A 186 -21.50 -12.92 1.32
C LEU A 186 -21.10 -13.91 2.42
N PRO A 187 -22.00 -14.38 3.31
CA PRO A 187 -21.64 -15.36 4.33
C PRO A 187 -21.14 -16.69 3.74
N ASP A 188 -21.75 -17.16 2.64
CA ASP A 188 -21.32 -18.41 1.98
C ASP A 188 -19.95 -18.25 1.33
N ILE A 189 -19.68 -17.11 0.69
CA ILE A 189 -18.37 -16.79 0.13
C ILE A 189 -17.31 -16.80 1.24
N ILE A 190 -17.56 -16.13 2.37
CA ILE A 190 -16.65 -16.08 3.52
C ILE A 190 -16.41 -17.49 4.08
N LYS A 191 -17.47 -18.26 4.28
CA LYS A 191 -17.38 -19.64 4.80
C LYS A 191 -16.50 -20.49 3.90
N THR A 192 -16.82 -20.56 2.61
CA THR A 192 -16.04 -21.36 1.63
C THR A 192 -14.57 -20.90 1.58
N TYR A 193 -14.34 -19.59 1.63
CA TYR A 193 -12.98 -19.07 1.66
C TYR A 193 -12.21 -19.54 2.90
N ASN A 194 -12.81 -19.45 4.10
CA ASN A 194 -12.18 -19.83 5.35
C ASN A 194 -11.95 -21.36 5.43
N GLU A 195 -12.83 -22.17 4.87
CA GLU A 195 -12.62 -23.62 4.77
C GLU A 195 -11.34 -23.94 3.98
N ILE A 196 -11.14 -23.28 2.83
CA ILE A 196 -9.91 -23.44 2.03
C ILE A 196 -8.66 -22.95 2.79
N VAL A 197 -8.80 -21.86 3.54
CA VAL A 197 -7.70 -21.34 4.35
C VAL A 197 -7.36 -22.35 5.46
N GLN A 198 -8.36 -22.86 6.16
CA GLN A 198 -8.17 -23.83 7.23
C GLN A 198 -7.50 -25.12 6.73
N GLU A 199 -7.97 -25.67 5.59
CA GLU A 199 -7.32 -26.83 4.97
C GLU A 199 -5.83 -26.60 4.64
N ARG A 200 -5.45 -25.37 4.31
CA ARG A 200 -4.05 -25.03 4.06
C ARG A 200 -3.25 -24.92 5.34
N LEU A 201 -3.84 -24.36 6.39
CA LEU A 201 -3.22 -24.26 7.71
C LEU A 201 -2.98 -25.66 8.29
N ASP A 202 -3.96 -26.58 8.17
CA ASP A 202 -3.86 -27.95 8.65
C ASP A 202 -2.80 -28.77 7.92
N LYS A 203 -2.51 -28.41 6.67
CA LYS A 203 -1.48 -29.04 5.83
C LYS A 203 -0.12 -28.36 5.92
N ALA A 204 -0.06 -27.16 6.53
CA ALA A 204 1.21 -26.44 6.68
C ALA A 204 2.11 -27.20 7.65
N PRO A 205 3.40 -27.39 7.33
CA PRO A 205 4.34 -27.94 8.30
C PRO A 205 4.43 -27.01 9.52
N ASP A 206 4.63 -27.59 10.70
CA ASP A 206 4.93 -26.86 11.95
C ASP A 206 6.28 -26.11 11.87
N THR A 207 6.37 -25.23 10.91
CA THR A 207 7.54 -24.34 10.78
C THR A 207 7.25 -23.13 11.65
N PRO A 208 8.02 -22.89 12.71
CA PRO A 208 7.83 -21.69 13.50
C PRO A 208 7.97 -20.49 12.59
N PRO A 209 7.12 -19.47 12.74
CA PRO A 209 7.27 -18.25 11.97
C PRO A 209 8.67 -17.71 12.19
N ASN A 210 9.34 -17.29 11.12
CA ASN A 210 10.67 -16.73 11.22
C ASN A 210 10.60 -15.50 12.15
N PRO A 211 11.19 -15.56 13.34
CA PRO A 211 11.05 -14.51 14.35
C PRO A 211 11.85 -13.25 14.01
N GLU A 212 12.69 -13.30 12.98
CA GLU A 212 13.52 -12.15 12.64
C GLU A 212 12.75 -11.19 11.73
N PRO A 213 12.66 -9.90 12.11
CA PRO A 213 12.13 -8.88 11.20
C PRO A 213 13.06 -8.81 10.00
N VAL A 214 12.61 -9.38 8.89
CA VAL A 214 13.32 -9.31 7.62
C VAL A 214 13.34 -7.84 7.17
N GLY A 215 14.50 -7.27 6.95
CA GLY A 215 14.66 -5.97 6.28
C GLY A 215 15.25 -4.83 7.11
N LEU A 216 15.66 -5.04 8.35
CA LEU A 216 16.46 -4.05 9.12
C LEU A 216 17.97 -4.35 9.12
N HIS A 217 18.38 -5.43 8.47
CA HIS A 217 19.78 -5.81 8.42
C HIS A 217 20.56 -4.87 7.48
N ASN A 218 21.40 -4.01 8.09
CA ASN A 218 22.48 -3.26 7.45
C ASN A 218 22.13 -2.17 6.42
N GLN A 219 20.93 -1.60 6.41
CA GLN A 219 20.72 -0.36 5.70
C GLN A 219 21.08 0.82 6.58
N GLU A 220 22.13 1.56 6.23
CA GLU A 220 22.42 2.85 6.86
C GLU A 220 21.22 3.78 6.66
N LEU A 221 20.74 4.36 7.77
CA LEU A 221 19.66 5.34 7.72
C LEU A 221 20.14 6.60 7.00
N LEU A 222 19.31 7.09 6.10
CA LEU A 222 19.52 8.41 5.50
C LEU A 222 19.34 9.48 6.58
N GLN A 223 20.29 10.39 6.67
CA GLN A 223 20.31 11.42 7.69
C GLN A 223 19.33 12.58 7.34
N ILE A 224 18.81 13.23 8.37
CA ILE A 224 18.07 14.48 8.23
C ILE A 224 18.96 15.51 7.54
N GLY A 225 18.42 16.27 6.60
CA GLY A 225 19.17 17.23 5.78
C GLY A 225 19.71 16.66 4.47
N THR A 226 19.72 15.33 4.29
CA THR A 226 20.14 14.71 3.04
C THR A 226 19.21 15.14 1.90
N LEU A 227 19.79 15.56 0.77
CA LEU A 227 19.06 15.85 -0.46
C LEU A 227 18.73 14.56 -1.20
N VAL A 228 17.47 14.39 -1.55
CA VAL A 228 16.95 13.20 -2.22
C VAL A 228 15.93 13.56 -3.30
N ARG A 229 15.88 12.77 -4.37
CA ARG A 229 14.75 12.75 -5.28
C ARG A 229 13.81 11.63 -4.86
N TYR A 230 12.51 11.86 -4.96
CA TYR A 230 11.50 10.84 -4.67
C TYR A 230 10.99 10.18 -5.94
N GLN A 231 10.61 8.94 -5.83
CA GLN A 231 9.99 8.17 -6.91
C GLN A 231 8.61 8.76 -7.26
N LEU A 232 8.38 8.98 -8.54
CA LEU A 232 7.09 9.42 -9.06
C LEU A 232 6.08 8.27 -9.08
N ASP A 233 4.87 8.50 -8.60
CA ASP A 233 3.77 7.53 -8.64
C ASP A 233 3.11 7.45 -10.02
N ASN A 234 3.12 8.55 -10.75
CA ASN A 234 2.52 8.68 -12.07
C ASN A 234 3.51 9.37 -13.01
N PRO A 235 3.39 9.13 -14.35
CA PRO A 235 4.17 9.88 -15.32
C PRO A 235 3.89 11.38 -15.20
N GLN A 236 4.94 12.19 -15.17
CA GLN A 236 4.85 13.65 -15.13
C GLN A 236 5.91 14.27 -16.03
N HIS A 237 5.65 15.48 -16.47
CA HIS A 237 6.66 16.35 -17.05
C HIS A 237 7.59 16.90 -15.97
N THR A 238 8.69 17.51 -16.38
CA THR A 238 9.65 18.14 -15.48
C THR A 238 9.09 19.36 -14.73
N ASP A 239 7.99 19.92 -15.19
CA ASP A 239 7.22 21.00 -14.54
C ASP A 239 6.13 20.46 -13.57
N ASN A 240 6.17 19.18 -13.23
CA ASN A 240 5.19 18.48 -12.41
C ASN A 240 3.78 18.35 -13.03
N THR A 241 3.57 18.71 -14.29
CA THR A 241 2.31 18.48 -14.98
C THR A 241 2.10 16.97 -15.18
N LYS A 242 0.98 16.44 -14.68
CA LYS A 242 0.67 15.01 -14.80
C LYS A 242 0.43 14.62 -16.25
N LEU A 243 1.13 13.60 -16.69
CA LEU A 243 0.85 12.86 -17.90
C LEU A 243 -0.23 11.81 -17.63
N HIS A 244 -0.85 11.30 -18.67
CA HIS A 244 -1.90 10.30 -18.55
C HIS A 244 -1.34 8.89 -18.58
N GLY A 245 -2.01 7.98 -17.88
CA GLY A 245 -1.86 6.53 -18.03
C GLY A 245 -0.68 5.93 -17.27
N LYS A 246 -0.07 4.91 -17.87
CA LYS A 246 1.03 4.15 -17.28
C LYS A 246 2.36 4.71 -17.76
N PHE A 247 3.39 4.58 -16.93
CA PHE A 247 4.76 4.94 -17.28
C PHE A 247 5.22 4.28 -18.58
N ARG A 248 5.74 5.08 -19.48
CA ARG A 248 6.44 4.64 -20.70
C ARG A 248 7.94 4.58 -20.45
N VAL A 249 8.69 4.00 -21.39
CA VAL A 249 10.15 3.93 -21.30
C VAL A 249 10.79 5.33 -21.34
N SER A 250 10.15 6.27 -22.04
CA SER A 250 10.56 7.67 -22.19
C SER A 250 10.22 8.57 -21.02
N ASP A 251 9.55 8.08 -19.98
CA ASP A 251 9.13 8.90 -18.85
C ASP A 251 10.18 8.88 -17.75
N ILE A 252 10.41 10.03 -17.13
CA ILE A 252 11.24 10.12 -15.92
C ILE A 252 10.57 9.34 -14.79
N ARG A 253 11.38 8.79 -13.89
CA ARG A 253 10.94 7.96 -12.75
C ARG A 253 11.10 8.66 -11.42
N TRP A 254 11.92 9.69 -11.38
CA TRP A 254 12.29 10.42 -10.19
C TRP A 254 11.92 11.89 -10.36
N ALA A 255 11.51 12.52 -9.28
CA ALA A 255 11.21 13.95 -9.28
C ALA A 255 12.46 14.75 -9.68
N PRO A 256 12.33 15.72 -10.60
CA PRO A 256 13.47 16.56 -11.01
C PRO A 256 14.01 17.40 -9.86
N ASP A 257 13.12 17.94 -9.02
CA ASP A 257 13.48 18.81 -7.91
C ASP A 257 13.87 18.00 -6.67
N PRO A 258 15.14 18.08 -6.21
CA PRO A 258 15.54 17.46 -4.97
C PRO A 258 14.83 18.07 -3.77
N LYS A 259 14.57 17.25 -2.75
CA LYS A 259 13.98 17.65 -1.47
C LYS A 259 14.88 17.22 -0.33
N LYS A 260 14.87 17.97 0.77
CA LYS A 260 15.58 17.61 1.99
C LYS A 260 14.76 16.64 2.83
N ILE A 261 15.42 15.67 3.42
CA ILE A 261 14.82 14.85 4.48
C ILE A 261 14.70 15.72 5.73
N ILE A 262 13.49 15.89 6.24
CA ILE A 262 13.21 16.71 7.44
C ILE A 262 12.91 15.88 8.68
N ASN A 263 12.49 14.61 8.49
CA ASN A 263 12.22 13.72 9.61
C ASN A 263 12.34 12.26 9.19
N VAL A 264 12.69 11.38 10.15
CA VAL A 264 12.76 9.93 9.98
C VAL A 264 11.83 9.29 11.00
N ILE A 265 10.87 8.51 10.54
CA ILE A 265 9.93 7.79 11.39
C ILE A 265 10.39 6.34 11.48
N LEU A 266 10.72 5.91 12.70
CA LEU A 266 11.04 4.52 13.01
C LEU A 266 9.83 3.90 13.72
N ARG A 267 9.39 2.76 13.24
CA ARG A 267 8.31 1.98 13.85
C ARG A 267 8.76 0.52 13.92
N PRO A 268 8.41 -0.20 14.99
CA PRO A 268 8.66 -1.64 15.06
C PRO A 268 8.06 -2.33 13.82
N GLU A 269 8.75 -3.34 13.29
CA GLU A 269 8.31 -4.16 12.15
C GLU A 269 7.96 -3.38 10.87
N SER A 270 8.50 -2.18 10.72
CA SER A 270 8.28 -1.36 9.53
C SER A 270 9.60 -0.78 9.03
N PRO A 271 9.79 -0.63 7.71
CA PRO A 271 10.96 0.07 7.21
C PRO A 271 10.99 1.52 7.72
N PRO A 272 12.15 2.12 7.84
CA PRO A 272 12.27 3.54 8.10
C PRO A 272 11.49 4.35 7.06
N LEU A 273 10.77 5.37 7.52
CA LEU A 273 9.99 6.26 6.70
C LEU A 273 10.56 7.66 6.78
N TYR A 274 10.63 8.32 5.65
CA TYR A 274 11.26 9.62 5.50
C TYR A 274 10.22 10.66 5.10
N HIS A 275 10.14 11.77 5.86
CA HIS A 275 9.44 12.98 5.47
C HIS A 275 10.35 13.90 4.67
N LEU A 276 9.82 14.44 3.60
CA LEU A 276 10.52 15.40 2.75
C LEU A 276 9.95 16.81 2.92
N GLU A 277 10.80 17.79 2.79
CA GLU A 277 10.47 19.21 2.83
C GLU A 277 9.36 19.56 1.82
N GLY A 278 8.30 20.23 2.30
CA GLY A 278 7.16 20.62 1.47
C GLY A 278 6.21 19.47 1.07
N MET A 279 6.36 18.28 1.68
CA MET A 279 5.53 17.10 1.39
C MET A 279 4.91 16.51 2.66
N ASP A 280 4.22 17.32 3.44
CA ASP A 280 3.71 16.96 4.78
C ASP A 280 2.75 15.76 4.82
N LYS A 281 2.10 15.45 3.69
CA LYS A 281 1.13 14.35 3.58
C LYS A 281 1.74 13.04 3.11
N ASN A 282 2.99 13.05 2.66
CA ASN A 282 3.63 11.89 2.05
C ASN A 282 4.86 11.47 2.84
N VAL A 283 5.06 10.17 2.94
CA VAL A 283 6.29 9.58 3.49
C VAL A 283 6.82 8.53 2.52
N PHE A 284 8.12 8.35 2.53
CA PHE A 284 8.83 7.52 1.57
C PHE A 284 9.68 6.48 2.28
N THR A 285 9.84 5.28 1.69
CA THR A 285 10.90 4.35 2.08
C THR A 285 12.22 4.76 1.43
N GLN A 286 13.31 4.21 1.93
CA GLN A 286 14.63 4.41 1.35
C GLN A 286 14.70 4.01 -0.13
N ASN A 287 14.03 2.94 -0.53
CA ASN A 287 13.99 2.51 -1.94
C ASN A 287 13.18 3.43 -2.86
N GLN A 288 12.33 4.28 -2.29
CA GLN A 288 11.61 5.32 -3.00
C GLN A 288 12.36 6.66 -3.02
N LEU A 289 13.59 6.67 -2.50
CA LEU A 289 14.46 7.83 -2.46
C LEU A 289 15.74 7.55 -3.23
N GLN A 290 16.21 8.56 -3.94
CA GLN A 290 17.48 8.57 -4.62
C GLN A 290 18.30 9.72 -4.05
N THR A 291 19.42 9.42 -3.41
CA THR A 291 20.33 10.46 -2.88
C THR A 291 20.91 11.28 -4.01
N VAL A 292 20.95 12.59 -3.79
CA VAL A 292 21.51 13.59 -4.71
C VAL A 292 22.87 13.99 -4.18
N ARG A 293 23.84 14.09 -5.06
CA ARG A 293 25.19 14.56 -4.69
C ARG A 293 25.15 16.05 -4.40
N ALA A 294 25.98 16.51 -3.47
CA ALA A 294 26.04 17.92 -3.08
C ALA A 294 26.44 18.87 -4.21
N ASP A 295 27.09 18.34 -5.25
CA ASP A 295 27.54 19.07 -6.45
C ASP A 295 26.57 18.93 -7.64
N GLU A 296 25.41 18.32 -7.44
CA GLU A 296 24.37 18.17 -8.48
C GLU A 296 23.66 19.52 -8.70
N GLN A 297 23.57 19.94 -9.95
CA GLN A 297 22.93 21.20 -10.31
C GLN A 297 21.40 21.11 -10.14
N GLU A 298 20.79 22.15 -9.60
CA GLU A 298 19.33 22.26 -9.61
C GLU A 298 18.82 22.39 -11.05
N PRO A 299 17.71 21.73 -11.37
CA PRO A 299 17.10 21.91 -12.68
C PRO A 299 16.73 23.40 -12.87
N PRO A 300 16.87 23.94 -14.08
CA PRO A 300 16.44 25.30 -14.34
C PRO A 300 14.95 25.44 -14.02
N ALA A 301 14.59 26.52 -13.33
CA ALA A 301 13.19 26.80 -13.01
C ALA A 301 12.33 26.74 -14.29
N ALA A 302 11.20 26.04 -14.21
CA ALA A 302 10.25 26.04 -15.32
C ALA A 302 9.83 27.47 -15.65
N ARG A 303 9.97 27.85 -16.90
CA ARG A 303 9.53 29.16 -17.42
C ARG A 303 8.04 29.17 -17.69
#